data_0dd3238c8a116707525cdafff95b55db
#
_entry.id   0dd3238c8a116707525cdafff95b55db
#
_cell.length_a   1.000
_cell.length_b   1.000
_cell.length_c   1.000
_cell.angle_alpha   90.00
_cell.angle_beta   90.00
_cell.angle_gamma   90.00
#
_symmetry.space_group_name_H-M   'P 1'
#
loop_
_entity.id
_entity.type
_entity.pdbx_description
1 polymer ?
#
loop_
_entity_poly.entity_id
_entity_poly.type
_entity_poly.pdbx_seq_one_letter_code
_entity_poly.pdbx_strand_id
1 'polypeptide(L)'
;MRYLFPLSPYNQQRQYEKPVWVYPAHLAMYATYLRNEGHEVHWPKVIWPYDGKEPTHEIIAINKVIKDDFQIDVPFEKLPFPNRIFTEAKHPRWQSYGNYKFHPATHMMASNLCWYGKCTFCVDTLKLEQGEARGLRSVGHVMREIDDLISQGYREVFDDSGTFPVGKWLEEFCQKMQTRKKKIVIGCNMKPVKLDYKMMANAGFRFILVGIESANQKTINRIKKGQRSEDIIPIIKSMADAGLEPHTTWMTGYPWETEEDERRTIELCHYLLKKGYSKTAQASVYSPPRTAPDPGSPGHKYLPRFYDAYKSPKFWINKIKDLKRWEDFTYLLRGGRLVIEEKWRKLRGAHVTH
;
A
#
# COMPACT_ATOMS: atom_id res chain seq x y z
N MET A 1 6.73 24.59 21.13
CA MET A 1 6.28 24.97 19.78
C MET A 1 4.93 24.33 19.50
N ARG A 2 4.14 24.92 18.62
CA ARG A 2 2.85 24.40 18.18
C ARG A 2 2.98 23.88 16.76
N TYR A 3 2.65 22.61 16.55
CA TYR A 3 2.74 21.93 15.26
C TYR A 3 1.35 21.54 14.76
N LEU A 4 1.09 21.77 13.47
CA LEU A 4 -0.12 21.33 12.80
C LEU A 4 0.24 20.25 11.76
N PHE A 5 -0.42 19.11 11.81
CA PHE A 5 -0.34 18.04 10.83
C PHE A 5 -1.55 18.10 9.90
N PRO A 6 -1.49 18.77 8.74
CA PRO A 6 -2.58 18.75 7.78
C PRO A 6 -2.65 17.37 7.14
N LEU A 7 -3.81 16.73 7.23
CA LEU A 7 -4.04 15.44 6.60
C LEU A 7 -4.78 15.64 5.28
N SER A 8 -4.20 15.15 4.21
CA SER A 8 -4.85 15.11 2.91
C SER A 8 -5.24 13.67 2.52
N PRO A 9 -6.31 13.46 1.75
CA PRO A 9 -6.62 12.14 1.22
C PRO A 9 -5.55 11.71 0.22
N TYR A 10 -5.15 10.45 0.30
CA TYR A 10 -4.28 9.84 -0.70
C TYR A 10 -5.00 9.80 -2.05
N ASN A 11 -4.39 10.35 -3.11
CA ASN A 11 -4.99 10.50 -4.45
C ASN A 11 -6.26 11.35 -4.51
N GLN A 12 -6.16 12.62 -4.17
CA GLN A 12 -7.21 13.61 -4.47
C GLN A 12 -7.50 13.76 -5.97
N GLN A 13 -6.62 13.29 -6.82
CA GLN A 13 -6.70 13.55 -8.23
C GLN A 13 -7.03 12.28 -9.01
N ARG A 14 -8.17 12.25 -9.64
CA ARG A 14 -8.41 11.65 -10.95
C ARG A 14 -9.16 10.35 -11.10
N GLN A 15 -9.43 9.51 -10.07
CA GLN A 15 -10.16 8.26 -10.36
C GLN A 15 -11.38 7.95 -9.48
N TYR A 16 -11.47 8.56 -8.29
CA TYR A 16 -12.57 8.28 -7.34
C TYR A 16 -13.10 9.59 -6.77
N GLU A 17 -14.42 9.80 -6.83
CA GLU A 17 -15.10 10.94 -6.18
C GLU A 17 -15.01 10.88 -4.64
N LYS A 18 -14.67 9.72 -4.09
CA LYS A 18 -14.42 9.55 -2.66
C LYS A 18 -12.94 9.33 -2.43
N PRO A 19 -12.29 10.20 -1.66
CA PRO A 19 -10.88 10.03 -1.33
C PRO A 19 -10.64 8.71 -0.61
N VAL A 20 -9.62 7.98 -1.02
CA VAL A 20 -9.12 6.83 -0.27
C VAL A 20 -8.22 7.36 0.83
N TRP A 21 -8.55 7.04 2.07
CA TRP A 21 -7.78 7.45 3.23
C TRP A 21 -6.91 6.29 3.69
N VAL A 22 -5.60 6.50 3.65
CA VAL A 22 -4.61 5.62 4.26
C VAL A 22 -4.16 6.24 5.56
N TYR A 23 -4.14 5.47 6.66
CA TYR A 23 -3.65 5.99 7.93
C TYR A 23 -2.16 6.33 7.80
N PRO A 24 -1.76 7.61 8.00
CA PRO A 24 -0.42 8.08 7.73
C PRO A 24 0.52 7.73 8.89
N ALA A 25 0.93 6.46 8.99
CA ALA A 25 1.71 5.93 10.11
C ALA A 25 2.99 6.74 10.36
N HIS A 26 3.70 7.17 9.31
CA HIS A 26 4.92 7.96 9.43
C HIS A 26 4.68 9.32 10.10
N LEU A 27 3.70 10.07 9.61
CA LEU A 27 3.34 11.37 10.21
C LEU A 27 2.83 11.19 11.64
N ALA A 28 2.11 10.12 11.91
CA ALA A 28 1.63 9.80 13.25
C ALA A 28 2.77 9.44 14.23
N MET A 29 3.86 8.81 13.74
CA MET A 29 5.08 8.62 14.54
C MET A 29 5.73 9.94 14.88
N TYR A 30 5.85 10.87 13.93
CA TYR A 30 6.39 12.22 14.17
C TYR A 30 5.53 13.02 15.14
N ALA A 31 4.22 13.00 14.98
CA ALA A 31 3.29 13.67 15.87
C ALA A 31 3.41 13.14 17.32
N THR A 32 3.57 11.82 17.45
CA THR A 32 3.76 11.17 18.75
C THR A 32 5.11 11.57 19.37
N TYR A 33 6.19 11.59 18.59
CA TYR A 33 7.50 12.01 19.04
C TYR A 33 7.48 13.45 19.56
N LEU A 34 7.00 14.41 18.75
CA LEU A 34 6.93 15.82 19.14
C LEU A 34 6.09 16.04 20.40
N ARG A 35 5.00 15.29 20.55
CA ARG A 35 4.19 15.35 21.75
C ARG A 35 4.92 14.83 22.98
N ASN A 36 5.69 13.74 22.85
CA ASN A 36 6.50 13.19 23.93
C ASN A 36 7.63 14.16 24.36
N GLU A 37 8.15 14.96 23.42
CA GLU A 37 9.11 16.04 23.70
C GLU A 37 8.47 17.31 24.31
N GLY A 38 7.19 17.24 24.69
CA GLY A 38 6.49 18.35 25.35
C GLY A 38 5.99 19.45 24.40
N HIS A 39 5.92 19.19 23.10
CA HIS A 39 5.35 20.14 22.15
C HIS A 39 3.83 20.03 22.09
N GLU A 40 3.16 21.16 21.80
CA GLU A 40 1.75 21.19 21.49
C GLU A 40 1.54 20.74 20.05
N VAL A 41 0.86 19.60 19.87
CA VAL A 41 0.66 18.99 18.57
C VAL A 41 -0.82 18.89 18.23
N HIS A 42 -1.22 19.51 17.14
CA HIS A 42 -2.56 19.47 16.61
C HIS A 42 -2.65 18.41 15.49
N TRP A 43 -3.36 17.34 15.80
CA TRP A 43 -3.73 16.31 14.80
C TRP A 43 -5.13 16.64 14.32
N PRO A 44 -5.34 17.06 13.07
CA PRO A 44 -6.61 17.64 12.68
C PRO A 44 -7.72 16.61 12.66
N LYS A 45 -8.83 16.97 13.27
CA LYS A 45 -10.13 16.32 13.06
C LYS A 45 -10.72 16.67 11.70
N VAL A 46 -10.22 17.73 11.08
CA VAL A 46 -10.79 18.36 9.89
C VAL A 46 -10.17 17.75 8.65
N ILE A 47 -11.04 17.25 7.82
CA ILE A 47 -10.76 16.82 6.46
C ILE A 47 -10.59 18.07 5.62
N TRP A 48 -9.55 18.10 4.79
CA TRP A 48 -9.43 19.08 3.73
C TRP A 48 -10.70 19.06 2.87
N PRO A 49 -11.43 20.18 2.71
CA PRO A 49 -12.68 20.16 1.96
C PRO A 49 -12.44 19.75 0.52
N TYR A 50 -13.40 19.01 -0.03
CA TYR A 50 -13.36 18.46 -1.38
C TYR A 50 -13.39 19.52 -2.50
N ASP A 51 -13.73 20.78 -2.16
CA ASP A 51 -13.87 21.91 -3.07
C ASP A 51 -12.56 22.68 -3.35
N GLY A 52 -11.44 22.17 -2.86
CA GLY A 52 -10.12 22.79 -3.07
C GLY A 52 -9.88 24.07 -2.28
N LYS A 53 -10.83 24.48 -1.44
CA LYS A 53 -10.64 25.61 -0.55
C LYS A 53 -9.87 25.19 0.68
N GLU A 54 -8.91 26.00 1.11
CA GLU A 54 -8.24 25.76 2.39
C GLU A 54 -9.28 25.70 3.51
N PRO A 55 -9.17 24.74 4.45
CA PRO A 55 -10.06 24.72 5.60
C PRO A 55 -9.93 26.06 6.31
N THR A 56 -11.07 26.68 6.61
CA THR A 56 -11.09 27.87 7.47
C THR A 56 -10.53 27.46 8.83
N HIS A 57 -9.26 27.77 9.04
CA HIS A 57 -8.61 27.58 10.32
C HIS A 57 -9.17 28.61 11.29
N GLU A 58 -9.74 28.18 12.40
CA GLU A 58 -9.61 28.98 13.61
C GLU A 58 -8.12 29.17 13.83
N ILE A 59 -7.67 30.40 13.77
CA ILE A 59 -6.25 30.79 13.81
C ILE A 59 -5.73 30.53 15.21
N ILE A 60 -5.42 29.29 15.50
CA ILE A 60 -4.49 28.93 16.55
C ILE A 60 -3.13 29.39 16.05
N ALA A 61 -2.40 30.17 16.82
CA ALA A 61 -1.06 30.61 16.46
C ALA A 61 -0.15 29.39 16.27
N ILE A 62 -0.05 28.91 15.02
CA ILE A 62 0.70 27.71 14.64
C ILE A 62 2.12 28.16 14.33
N ASN A 63 3.12 27.58 15.00
CA ASN A 63 4.51 27.88 14.74
C ASN A 63 5.02 27.15 13.48
N LYS A 64 4.50 25.93 13.20
CA LYS A 64 4.93 25.14 12.05
C LYS A 64 3.83 24.24 11.53
N VAL A 65 3.53 24.37 10.25
CA VAL A 65 2.71 23.41 9.48
C VAL A 65 3.61 22.28 8.99
N ILE A 66 3.24 21.05 9.26
CA ILE A 66 3.99 19.88 8.81
C ILE A 66 3.53 19.52 7.41
N LYS A 67 4.47 19.50 6.45
CA LYS A 67 4.26 19.03 5.09
C LYS A 67 4.68 17.56 4.97
N ASP A 68 4.28 16.92 3.88
CA ASP A 68 4.60 15.50 3.62
C ASP A 68 6.11 15.22 3.55
N ASP A 69 6.92 16.23 3.24
CA ASP A 69 8.39 16.17 3.19
C ASP A 69 9.06 16.55 4.50
N PHE A 70 8.29 16.77 5.57
CA PHE A 70 8.83 17.11 6.87
C PHE A 70 9.61 15.94 7.46
N GLN A 71 10.83 16.23 7.90
CA GLN A 71 11.71 15.29 8.59
C GLN A 71 12.05 15.80 9.98
N ILE A 72 12.16 14.86 10.90
CA ILE A 72 12.67 15.08 12.24
C ILE A 72 14.11 14.56 12.26
N ASP A 73 15.04 15.31 12.85
CA ASP A 73 16.44 14.90 13.02
C ASP A 73 16.56 13.84 14.14
N VAL A 74 15.84 12.73 13.92
CA VAL A 74 15.86 11.55 14.79
C VAL A 74 15.87 10.32 13.87
N PRO A 75 16.79 9.38 14.08
CA PRO A 75 16.80 8.13 13.31
C PRO A 75 15.45 7.42 13.39
N PHE A 76 14.96 6.96 12.22
CA PHE A 76 13.63 6.37 12.10
C PHE A 76 13.39 5.22 13.09
N GLU A 77 14.40 4.38 13.33
CA GLU A 77 14.33 3.25 14.25
C GLU A 77 14.20 3.65 15.73
N LYS A 78 14.48 4.92 16.06
CA LYS A 78 14.32 5.50 17.41
C LYS A 78 12.98 6.21 17.60
N LEU A 79 12.23 6.43 16.53
CA LEU A 79 10.91 7.04 16.64
C LEU A 79 9.96 6.11 17.42
N PRO A 80 9.07 6.67 18.28
CA PRO A 80 8.01 5.88 18.90
C PRO A 80 7.04 5.36 17.82
N PHE A 81 6.36 4.24 18.08
CA PHE A 81 5.21 3.89 17.25
C PHE A 81 4.05 4.85 17.50
N PRO A 82 3.12 5.01 16.53
CA PRO A 82 2.06 6.00 16.61
C PRO A 82 1.18 5.85 17.86
N ASN A 83 0.90 6.93 18.55
CA ASN A 83 -0.17 6.94 19.54
C ASN A 83 -1.52 7.00 18.81
N ARG A 84 -2.12 5.85 18.61
CA ARG A 84 -3.34 5.68 17.79
C ARG A 84 -4.60 6.20 18.42
N ILE A 85 -4.61 6.44 19.73
CA ILE A 85 -5.71 7.11 20.43
C ILE A 85 -5.67 8.59 20.07
N PHE A 86 -4.52 9.23 20.24
CA PHE A 86 -4.31 10.64 19.91
C PHE A 86 -4.54 10.93 18.42
N THR A 87 -4.07 10.05 17.53
CA THR A 87 -4.20 10.21 16.07
C THR A 87 -5.48 9.61 15.50
N GLU A 88 -6.42 9.23 16.36
CA GLU A 88 -7.75 8.74 15.99
C GLU A 88 -7.73 7.62 14.92
N ALA A 89 -6.79 6.68 15.02
CA ALA A 89 -6.57 5.66 13.99
C ALA A 89 -7.79 4.72 13.74
N LYS A 90 -8.75 4.65 14.67
CA LYS A 90 -10.01 3.92 14.48
C LYS A 90 -11.12 4.74 13.79
N HIS A 91 -10.85 6.02 13.47
CA HIS A 91 -11.85 6.82 12.78
C HIS A 91 -12.31 6.14 11.47
N PRO A 92 -13.60 6.13 11.13
CA PRO A 92 -14.13 5.42 9.96
C PRO A 92 -13.41 5.72 8.63
N ARG A 93 -12.88 6.93 8.47
CA ARG A 93 -12.10 7.31 7.28
C ARG A 93 -10.92 6.37 7.03
N TRP A 94 -10.17 6.01 8.07
CA TRP A 94 -9.01 5.14 7.98
C TRP A 94 -9.40 3.68 7.76
N GLN A 95 -10.63 3.32 8.08
CA GLN A 95 -11.17 1.97 7.92
C GLN A 95 -11.66 1.72 6.48
N SER A 96 -11.69 2.74 5.62
CA SER A 96 -12.15 2.62 4.23
C SER A 96 -11.10 2.06 3.27
N TYR A 97 -9.86 1.87 3.72
CA TYR A 97 -8.79 1.31 2.88
C TYR A 97 -9.17 -0.07 2.32
N GLY A 98 -9.21 -0.15 0.99
CA GLY A 98 -9.79 -1.29 0.27
C GLY A 98 -9.10 -2.63 0.51
N ASN A 99 -7.85 -2.62 0.97
CA ASN A 99 -7.08 -3.84 1.20
C ASN A 99 -7.32 -4.47 2.58
N TYR A 100 -7.97 -3.76 3.51
CA TYR A 100 -8.35 -4.34 4.79
C TYR A 100 -9.52 -5.29 4.66
N LYS A 101 -9.40 -6.44 5.30
CA LYS A 101 -10.44 -7.46 5.39
C LYS A 101 -11.03 -7.54 6.80
N PHE A 102 -10.18 -7.42 7.81
CA PHE A 102 -10.53 -7.57 9.23
C PHE A 102 -10.44 -6.21 9.94
N HIS A 103 -11.56 -5.71 10.40
CA HIS A 103 -11.65 -4.43 11.11
C HIS A 103 -11.79 -4.60 12.62
N PRO A 104 -11.33 -3.64 13.44
CA PRO A 104 -10.60 -2.44 13.05
C PRO A 104 -9.17 -2.76 12.56
N ALA A 105 -8.71 -1.95 11.62
CA ALA A 105 -7.40 -2.11 10.98
C ALA A 105 -6.61 -0.80 10.99
N THR A 106 -5.29 -0.86 10.77
CA THR A 106 -4.43 0.32 10.71
C THR A 106 -3.16 0.04 9.92
N HIS A 107 -2.33 1.07 9.74
CA HIS A 107 -1.00 0.94 9.15
C HIS A 107 0.09 0.99 10.22
N MET A 108 1.22 0.37 9.93
CA MET A 108 2.49 0.49 10.64
C MET A 108 3.64 0.59 9.64
N MET A 109 4.86 0.77 10.11
CA MET A 109 6.06 0.76 9.27
C MET A 109 7.21 0.08 10.01
N ALA A 110 7.76 -0.99 9.45
CA ALA A 110 8.97 -1.63 9.94
C ALA A 110 10.23 -0.86 9.49
N SER A 111 10.18 -0.21 8.32
CA SER A 111 11.24 0.66 7.79
C SER A 111 10.65 1.88 7.08
N ASN A 112 11.43 2.96 6.98
CA ASN A 112 11.00 4.19 6.29
C ASN A 112 11.26 4.16 4.78
N LEU A 113 12.23 3.38 4.31
CA LEU A 113 12.64 3.29 2.92
C LEU A 113 12.84 1.84 2.50
N CYS A 114 12.65 1.59 1.20
CA CYS A 114 12.84 0.27 0.60
C CYS A 114 14.30 -0.21 0.76
N TRP A 115 14.46 -1.44 1.28
CA TRP A 115 15.79 -2.04 1.42
C TRP A 115 16.50 -2.26 0.08
N TYR A 116 15.74 -2.43 -1.01
CA TYR A 116 16.30 -2.59 -2.34
C TYR A 116 16.78 -1.25 -2.92
N GLY A 117 15.94 -0.21 -2.93
CA GLY A 117 16.29 1.19 -3.21
C GLY A 117 17.04 1.45 -4.52
N LYS A 118 16.69 0.76 -5.63
CA LYS A 118 17.38 0.91 -6.93
C LYS A 118 16.44 1.16 -8.11
N CYS A 119 15.12 1.06 -7.89
CA CYS A 119 14.14 1.19 -8.97
C CYS A 119 14.07 2.64 -9.45
N THR A 120 14.28 2.88 -10.75
CA THR A 120 14.39 4.24 -11.32
C THR A 120 13.10 5.07 -11.27
N PHE A 121 11.95 4.44 -11.08
CA PHE A 121 10.63 5.07 -10.98
C PHE A 121 10.20 5.32 -9.53
N CYS A 122 10.98 4.86 -8.56
CA CYS A 122 10.54 4.82 -7.16
C CYS A 122 10.99 6.05 -6.37
N VAL A 123 10.05 6.63 -5.61
CA VAL A 123 10.36 7.76 -4.74
C VAL A 123 11.37 7.43 -3.65
N ASP A 124 11.38 6.19 -3.14
CA ASP A 124 12.36 5.75 -2.13
C ASP A 124 13.78 5.76 -2.71
N THR A 125 13.95 5.39 -3.98
CA THR A 125 15.26 5.48 -4.65
C THR A 125 15.71 6.93 -4.74
N LEU A 126 14.81 7.83 -5.15
CA LEU A 126 15.12 9.26 -5.23
C LEU A 126 15.52 9.83 -3.86
N LYS A 127 14.82 9.46 -2.79
CA LYS A 127 15.12 9.88 -1.42
C LYS A 127 16.51 9.41 -0.97
N LEU A 128 16.84 8.13 -1.25
CA LEU A 128 18.17 7.58 -0.96
C LEU A 128 19.29 8.30 -1.75
N GLU A 129 19.05 8.62 -3.03
CA GLU A 129 19.96 9.40 -3.85
C GLU A 129 20.14 10.85 -3.33
N GLN A 130 19.13 11.39 -2.67
CA GLN A 130 19.16 12.69 -1.99
C GLN A 130 19.81 12.65 -0.59
N GLY A 131 20.30 11.48 -0.16
CA GLY A 131 21.00 11.31 1.10
C GLY A 131 20.10 10.98 2.30
N GLU A 132 18.79 10.70 2.08
CA GLU A 132 17.97 10.23 3.20
C GLU A 132 18.48 8.88 3.74
N ALA A 133 18.62 8.78 5.05
CA ALA A 133 19.07 7.56 5.70
C ALA A 133 17.97 6.50 5.73
N ARG A 134 18.36 5.26 5.43
CA ARG A 134 17.48 4.11 5.61
C ARG A 134 17.44 3.71 7.08
N GLY A 135 16.26 3.68 7.67
CA GLY A 135 16.03 3.20 9.03
C GLY A 135 15.26 1.88 9.03
N LEU A 136 15.68 0.96 9.88
CA LEU A 136 15.02 -0.33 10.09
C LEU A 136 14.82 -0.54 11.59
N ARG A 137 13.57 -0.66 12.01
CA ARG A 137 13.24 -0.94 13.42
C ARG A 137 13.62 -2.39 13.77
N SER A 138 14.12 -2.59 14.98
CA SER A 138 14.37 -3.95 15.44
C SER A 138 13.08 -4.76 15.50
N VAL A 139 13.17 -6.08 15.32
CA VAL A 139 12.02 -6.98 15.46
C VAL A 139 11.34 -6.77 16.81
N GLY A 140 12.12 -6.62 17.90
CA GLY A 140 11.56 -6.38 19.23
C GLY A 140 10.75 -5.07 19.33
N HIS A 141 11.16 -4.02 18.61
CA HIS A 141 10.40 -2.77 18.57
C HIS A 141 9.06 -2.94 17.81
N VAL A 142 9.07 -3.59 16.66
CA VAL A 142 7.85 -3.87 15.88
C VAL A 142 6.91 -4.81 16.65
N MET A 143 7.45 -5.80 17.36
CA MET A 143 6.65 -6.71 18.18
C MET A 143 5.93 -5.98 19.33
N ARG A 144 6.56 -5.00 19.97
CA ARG A 144 5.88 -4.17 21.01
C ARG A 144 4.73 -3.35 20.41
N GLU A 145 4.89 -2.80 19.18
CA GLU A 145 3.79 -2.13 18.49
C GLU A 145 2.65 -3.11 18.18
N ILE A 146 2.96 -4.33 17.76
CA ILE A 146 1.95 -5.37 17.53
C ILE A 146 1.23 -5.73 18.83
N ASP A 147 1.93 -5.79 19.96
CA ASP A 147 1.29 -5.99 21.27
C ASP A 147 0.32 -4.87 21.62
N ASP A 148 0.73 -3.62 21.38
CA ASP A 148 -0.10 -2.45 21.58
C ASP A 148 -1.35 -2.49 20.68
N LEU A 149 -1.20 -2.81 19.40
CA LEU A 149 -2.30 -2.97 18.45
C LEU A 149 -3.31 -4.03 18.91
N ILE A 150 -2.83 -5.19 19.33
CA ILE A 150 -3.68 -6.28 19.82
C ILE A 150 -4.41 -5.86 21.09
N SER A 151 -3.74 -5.15 22.02
CA SER A 151 -4.34 -4.65 23.26
C SER A 151 -5.46 -3.65 23.00
N GLN A 152 -5.32 -2.83 21.96
CA GLN A 152 -6.33 -1.88 21.50
C GLN A 152 -7.43 -2.51 20.64
N GLY A 153 -7.37 -3.83 20.38
CA GLY A 153 -8.40 -4.57 19.65
C GLY A 153 -8.32 -4.46 18.12
N TYR A 154 -7.18 -4.05 17.56
CA TYR A 154 -6.96 -4.13 16.13
C TYR A 154 -6.89 -5.59 15.66
N ARG A 155 -7.50 -5.87 14.51
CA ARG A 155 -7.56 -7.21 13.91
C ARG A 155 -6.66 -7.38 12.70
N GLU A 156 -6.33 -6.28 12.04
CA GLU A 156 -5.43 -6.28 10.87
C GLU A 156 -4.51 -5.06 10.90
N VAL A 157 -3.28 -5.25 10.45
CA VAL A 157 -2.30 -4.19 10.25
C VAL A 157 -1.63 -4.34 8.88
N PHE A 158 -1.47 -3.24 8.17
CA PHE A 158 -0.71 -3.19 6.92
C PHE A 158 0.63 -2.50 7.18
N ASP A 159 1.73 -3.16 6.86
CA ASP A 159 3.05 -2.55 6.89
C ASP A 159 3.30 -1.77 5.60
N ASP A 160 3.42 -0.45 5.74
CA ASP A 160 3.57 0.50 4.64
C ASP A 160 5.04 0.85 4.35
N SER A 161 5.99 0.04 4.79
CA SER A 161 7.38 0.11 4.34
C SER A 161 7.43 -0.03 2.81
N GLY A 162 8.32 0.66 2.13
CA GLY A 162 8.46 0.58 0.67
C GLY A 162 8.64 -0.86 0.14
N THR A 163 9.25 -1.71 0.94
CA THR A 163 9.26 -3.18 0.82
C THR A 163 9.55 -3.78 2.18
N PHE A 164 8.73 -4.72 2.62
CA PHE A 164 8.88 -5.39 3.92
C PHE A 164 10.28 -5.99 4.08
N PRO A 165 10.90 -5.89 5.25
CA PRO A 165 12.22 -6.45 5.51
C PRO A 165 12.27 -7.96 5.25
N VAL A 166 13.39 -8.44 4.74
CA VAL A 166 13.62 -9.86 4.40
C VAL A 166 14.85 -10.43 5.13
N GLY A 167 15.19 -11.68 4.87
CA GLY A 167 16.33 -12.39 5.48
C GLY A 167 16.11 -12.63 6.97
N LYS A 168 17.18 -12.60 7.76
CA LYS A 168 17.16 -12.90 9.20
C LYS A 168 16.12 -12.09 9.98
N TRP A 169 15.88 -10.83 9.59
CA TRP A 169 14.88 -10.00 10.22
C TRP A 169 13.46 -10.58 10.05
N LEU A 170 13.12 -11.03 8.82
CA LEU A 170 11.83 -11.67 8.52
C LEU A 170 11.69 -13.00 9.26
N GLU A 171 12.74 -13.81 9.27
CA GLU A 171 12.75 -15.10 9.95
C GLU A 171 12.49 -14.95 11.45
N GLU A 172 13.22 -14.03 12.12
CA GLU A 172 13.01 -13.72 13.54
C GLU A 172 11.60 -13.19 13.80
N PHE A 173 11.12 -12.28 12.96
CA PHE A 173 9.77 -11.72 13.07
C PHE A 173 8.70 -12.82 12.95
N CYS A 174 8.79 -13.66 11.92
CA CYS A 174 7.85 -14.77 11.71
C CYS A 174 7.87 -15.77 12.87
N GLN A 175 9.05 -16.12 13.37
CA GLN A 175 9.19 -17.02 14.52
C GLN A 175 8.49 -16.45 15.75
N LYS A 176 8.72 -15.17 16.08
CA LYS A 176 8.05 -14.52 17.22
C LYS A 176 6.53 -14.42 17.02
N MET A 177 6.06 -14.17 15.79
CA MET A 177 4.62 -14.14 15.49
C MET A 177 3.96 -15.51 15.62
N GLN A 178 4.63 -16.59 15.22
CA GLN A 178 4.07 -17.95 15.30
C GLN A 178 3.84 -18.41 16.74
N THR A 179 4.71 -18.02 17.66
CA THR A 179 4.63 -18.42 19.10
C THR A 179 3.58 -17.63 19.89
N ARG A 180 2.96 -16.59 19.29
CA ARG A 180 1.98 -15.75 20.01
C ARG A 180 0.63 -16.45 20.19
N LYS A 181 0.03 -16.29 21.38
CA LYS A 181 -1.34 -16.76 21.67
C LYS A 181 -2.40 -15.92 20.93
N LYS A 182 -2.25 -14.59 20.92
CA LYS A 182 -3.12 -13.68 20.18
C LYS A 182 -2.43 -13.23 18.91
N LYS A 183 -3.09 -13.37 17.78
CA LYS A 183 -2.57 -13.00 16.45
C LYS A 183 -3.33 -11.81 15.88
N ILE A 184 -2.63 -11.00 15.11
CA ILE A 184 -3.17 -9.97 14.25
C ILE A 184 -2.87 -10.37 12.80
N VAL A 185 -3.77 -10.04 11.89
CA VAL A 185 -3.55 -10.29 10.46
C VAL A 185 -2.62 -9.21 9.90
N ILE A 186 -1.66 -9.61 9.05
CA ILE A 186 -0.64 -8.71 8.52
C ILE A 186 -0.75 -8.63 7.00
N GLY A 187 -0.73 -7.40 6.48
CA GLY A 187 -0.47 -7.11 5.08
C GLY A 187 0.85 -6.36 4.93
N CYS A 188 1.48 -6.43 3.76
CA CYS A 188 2.70 -5.66 3.50
C CYS A 188 2.96 -5.46 2.01
N ASN A 189 3.83 -4.49 1.71
CA ASN A 189 4.43 -4.31 0.39
C ASN A 189 5.62 -5.26 0.23
N MET A 190 5.77 -5.90 -0.93
CA MET A 190 6.93 -6.74 -1.23
C MET A 190 7.41 -6.60 -2.67
N LYS A 191 8.73 -6.69 -2.82
CA LYS A 191 9.35 -7.06 -4.09
C LYS A 191 9.17 -8.56 -4.32
N PRO A 192 8.91 -9.04 -5.56
CA PRO A 192 8.89 -10.49 -5.83
C PRO A 192 10.29 -11.07 -5.63
N VAL A 193 10.46 -11.86 -4.60
CA VAL A 193 11.70 -12.58 -4.23
C VAL A 193 11.36 -14.00 -3.79
N LYS A 194 12.29 -14.92 -3.96
CA LYS A 194 12.10 -16.30 -3.51
C LYS A 194 12.25 -16.37 -1.99
N LEU A 195 11.19 -16.72 -1.28
CA LEU A 195 11.11 -16.83 0.17
C LEU A 195 10.31 -18.08 0.58
N ASP A 196 10.41 -18.44 1.84
CA ASP A 196 9.47 -19.35 2.47
C ASP A 196 8.15 -18.63 2.81
N TYR A 197 7.25 -18.59 1.83
CA TYR A 197 5.94 -17.97 2.00
C TYR A 197 5.03 -18.73 2.97
N LYS A 198 5.30 -20.03 3.21
CA LYS A 198 4.58 -20.80 4.22
C LYS A 198 4.91 -20.32 5.63
N MET A 199 6.17 -19.98 5.88
CA MET A 199 6.60 -19.34 7.12
C MET A 199 5.84 -18.03 7.37
N MET A 200 5.71 -17.18 6.34
CA MET A 200 4.95 -15.92 6.44
C MET A 200 3.47 -16.18 6.72
N ALA A 201 2.83 -17.09 5.98
CA ALA A 201 1.42 -17.43 6.19
C ALA A 201 1.18 -17.94 7.63
N ASN A 202 2.05 -18.80 8.16
CA ASN A 202 1.98 -19.29 9.52
C ASN A 202 2.16 -18.18 10.58
N ALA A 203 2.92 -17.14 10.24
CA ALA A 203 3.11 -15.95 11.07
C ALA A 203 1.90 -14.98 11.07
N GLY A 204 0.88 -15.21 10.23
CA GLY A 204 -0.32 -14.41 10.16
C GLY A 204 -0.36 -13.40 8.99
N PHE A 205 0.60 -13.46 8.08
CA PHE A 205 0.50 -12.68 6.85
C PHE A 205 -0.68 -13.17 6.00
N ARG A 206 -1.37 -12.21 5.38
CA ARG A 206 -2.49 -12.45 4.48
C ARG A 206 -2.27 -11.76 3.14
N PHE A 207 -2.28 -10.45 3.16
CA PHE A 207 -2.28 -9.61 1.97
C PHE A 207 -0.86 -9.17 1.63
N ILE A 208 -0.40 -9.52 0.44
CA ILE A 208 0.92 -9.15 -0.05
C ILE A 208 0.77 -8.31 -1.33
N LEU A 209 1.08 -7.02 -1.23
CA LEU A 209 1.15 -6.15 -2.39
C LEU A 209 2.51 -6.34 -3.08
N VAL A 210 2.49 -6.87 -4.29
CA VAL A 210 3.70 -7.28 -5.01
C VAL A 210 3.88 -6.47 -6.27
N GLY A 211 4.95 -5.67 -6.31
CA GLY A 211 5.31 -4.89 -7.49
C GLY A 211 5.91 -5.77 -8.59
N ILE A 212 5.16 -6.04 -9.66
CA ILE A 212 5.63 -6.77 -10.84
C ILE A 212 6.15 -5.81 -11.91
N GLU A 213 5.43 -4.76 -12.16
CA GLU A 213 5.63 -3.63 -13.07
C GLU A 213 5.56 -4.01 -14.55
N SER A 214 6.29 -5.01 -15.04
CA SER A 214 6.29 -5.45 -16.45
C SER A 214 6.60 -6.95 -16.55
N ALA A 215 6.11 -7.60 -17.61
CA ALA A 215 6.49 -8.97 -17.99
C ALA A 215 7.80 -9.04 -18.78
N ASN A 216 8.30 -7.89 -19.27
CA ASN A 216 9.39 -7.83 -20.22
C ASN A 216 10.73 -7.66 -19.52
N GLN A 217 11.65 -8.62 -19.67
CA GLN A 217 12.95 -8.59 -19.01
C GLN A 217 13.75 -7.33 -19.37
N LYS A 218 13.64 -6.84 -20.61
CA LYS A 218 14.29 -5.61 -21.06
C LYS A 218 13.83 -4.40 -20.25
N THR A 219 12.53 -4.26 -20.03
CA THR A 219 11.94 -3.20 -19.20
C THR A 219 12.33 -3.36 -17.72
N ILE A 220 12.21 -4.57 -17.17
CA ILE A 220 12.62 -4.89 -15.80
C ILE A 220 14.08 -4.48 -15.54
N ASN A 221 14.97 -4.75 -16.50
CA ASN A 221 16.37 -4.35 -16.41
C ASN A 221 16.53 -2.83 -16.47
N ARG A 222 15.83 -2.17 -17.40
CA ARG A 222 15.91 -0.72 -17.60
C ARG A 222 15.42 0.08 -16.39
N ILE A 223 14.33 -0.38 -15.75
CA ILE A 223 13.83 0.23 -14.51
C ILE A 223 14.63 -0.23 -13.27
N LYS A 224 15.67 -1.00 -13.45
CA LYS A 224 16.52 -1.55 -12.36
C LYS A 224 15.72 -2.28 -11.27
N LYS A 225 14.64 -2.98 -11.64
CA LYS A 225 13.80 -3.70 -10.68
C LYS A 225 14.53 -4.91 -10.04
N GLY A 226 15.55 -5.45 -10.72
CA GLY A 226 16.38 -6.54 -10.21
C GLY A 226 15.59 -7.81 -9.92
N GLN A 227 14.70 -8.18 -10.82
CA GLN A 227 13.96 -9.45 -10.83
C GLN A 227 14.11 -10.10 -12.20
N ARG A 228 13.84 -11.41 -12.30
CA ARG A 228 13.77 -12.13 -13.55
C ARG A 228 12.32 -12.32 -13.93
N SER A 229 11.97 -12.05 -15.19
CA SER A 229 10.58 -12.20 -15.67
C SER A 229 10.08 -13.64 -15.54
N GLU A 230 10.94 -14.63 -15.74
CA GLU A 230 10.64 -16.06 -15.61
C GLU A 230 10.31 -16.49 -14.17
N ASP A 231 10.80 -15.77 -13.16
CA ASP A 231 10.54 -16.05 -11.75
C ASP A 231 9.17 -15.52 -11.26
N ILE A 232 8.51 -14.64 -12.03
CA ILE A 232 7.25 -13.97 -11.59
C ILE A 232 6.17 -15.01 -11.29
N ILE A 233 5.86 -15.87 -12.27
CA ILE A 233 4.78 -16.87 -12.10
C ILE A 233 5.08 -17.83 -10.95
N PRO A 234 6.29 -18.46 -10.86
CA PRO A 234 6.64 -19.32 -9.75
C PRO A 234 6.50 -18.65 -8.37
N ILE A 235 6.95 -17.40 -8.23
CA ILE A 235 6.89 -16.65 -6.97
C ILE A 235 5.44 -16.38 -6.58
N ILE A 236 4.63 -15.80 -7.48
CA ILE A 236 3.24 -15.46 -7.16
C ILE A 236 2.41 -16.73 -6.88
N LYS A 237 2.67 -17.81 -7.64
CA LYS A 237 2.05 -19.11 -7.36
C LYS A 237 2.43 -19.63 -5.97
N SER A 238 3.69 -19.55 -5.57
CA SER A 238 4.12 -20.06 -4.25
C SER A 238 3.52 -19.24 -3.09
N MET A 239 3.29 -17.93 -3.26
CA MET A 239 2.52 -17.13 -2.31
C MET A 239 1.08 -17.65 -2.18
N ALA A 240 0.40 -17.88 -3.32
CA ALA A 240 -0.97 -18.37 -3.33
C ALA A 240 -1.09 -19.79 -2.74
N ASP A 241 -0.16 -20.68 -3.09
CA ASP A 241 -0.11 -22.05 -2.56
C ASP A 241 0.13 -22.07 -1.03
N ALA A 242 0.84 -21.08 -0.50
CA ALA A 242 1.02 -20.88 0.93
C ALA A 242 -0.23 -20.33 1.64
N GLY A 243 -1.27 -19.96 0.90
CA GLY A 243 -2.51 -19.39 1.45
C GLY A 243 -2.49 -17.87 1.63
N LEU A 244 -1.50 -17.18 1.07
CA LEU A 244 -1.45 -15.74 1.03
C LEU A 244 -2.37 -15.18 -0.07
N GLU A 245 -2.69 -13.89 0.03
CA GLU A 245 -3.52 -13.16 -0.94
C GLU A 245 -2.64 -12.14 -1.72
N PRO A 246 -1.93 -12.55 -2.80
CA PRO A 246 -1.16 -11.61 -3.59
C PRO A 246 -2.04 -10.58 -4.30
N HIS A 247 -1.67 -9.31 -4.18
CA HIS A 247 -2.16 -8.20 -4.97
C HIS A 247 -1.01 -7.72 -5.86
N THR A 248 -1.12 -7.93 -7.17
CA THR A 248 -0.05 -7.58 -8.09
C THR A 248 -0.20 -6.17 -8.64
N THR A 249 0.89 -5.38 -8.60
CA THR A 249 0.91 -4.05 -9.21
C THR A 249 1.71 -4.05 -10.50
N TRP A 250 1.24 -3.23 -11.44
CA TRP A 250 1.70 -3.19 -12.82
C TRP A 250 1.88 -1.75 -13.27
N MET A 251 2.77 -1.56 -14.23
CA MET A 251 2.94 -0.27 -14.90
C MET A 251 2.82 -0.45 -16.41
N THR A 252 2.30 0.58 -17.08
CA THR A 252 2.07 0.63 -18.53
C THR A 252 2.52 1.97 -19.09
N GLY A 253 2.81 2.04 -20.39
CA GLY A 253 3.19 3.29 -21.03
C GLY A 253 4.65 3.66 -20.83
N TYR A 254 5.51 2.69 -20.70
CA TYR A 254 6.95 2.94 -20.75
C TYR A 254 7.34 3.43 -22.16
N PRO A 255 8.08 4.56 -22.29
CA PRO A 255 8.38 5.16 -23.60
C PRO A 255 9.26 4.32 -24.52
N TRP A 256 9.74 3.20 -24.04
CA TRP A 256 10.59 2.25 -24.79
C TRP A 256 9.90 0.91 -25.05
N GLU A 257 8.68 0.69 -24.57
CA GLU A 257 7.91 -0.53 -24.83
C GLU A 257 7.11 -0.42 -26.13
N THR A 258 7.03 -1.53 -26.83
CA THR A 258 6.16 -1.72 -28.01
C THR A 258 4.76 -2.15 -27.59
N GLU A 259 3.80 -2.11 -28.51
CA GLU A 259 2.46 -2.67 -28.26
C GLU A 259 2.51 -4.15 -27.87
N GLU A 260 3.45 -4.90 -28.42
CA GLU A 260 3.66 -6.31 -28.09
C GLU A 260 4.17 -6.49 -26.66
N ASP A 261 5.04 -5.61 -26.17
CA ASP A 261 5.54 -5.63 -24.80
C ASP A 261 4.39 -5.33 -23.81
N GLU A 262 3.56 -4.33 -24.12
CA GLU A 262 2.37 -4.00 -23.35
C GLU A 262 1.37 -5.18 -23.32
N ARG A 263 1.15 -5.82 -24.48
CA ARG A 263 0.27 -6.99 -24.59
C ARG A 263 0.74 -8.13 -23.70
N ARG A 264 2.03 -8.47 -23.70
CA ARG A 264 2.63 -9.51 -22.83
C ARG A 264 2.43 -9.22 -21.37
N THR A 265 2.59 -7.95 -20.96
CA THR A 265 2.42 -7.53 -19.56
C THR A 265 0.95 -7.69 -19.13
N ILE A 266 0.00 -7.26 -19.97
CA ILE A 266 -1.43 -7.42 -19.72
C ILE A 266 -1.83 -8.90 -19.67
N GLU A 267 -1.33 -9.71 -20.59
CA GLU A 267 -1.61 -11.16 -20.64
C GLU A 267 -1.10 -11.89 -19.39
N LEU A 268 0.09 -11.53 -18.90
CA LEU A 268 0.62 -12.09 -17.67
C LEU A 268 -0.25 -11.70 -16.45
N CYS A 269 -0.69 -10.46 -16.37
CA CYS A 269 -1.63 -10.01 -15.33
C CYS A 269 -2.93 -10.84 -15.38
N HIS A 270 -3.52 -10.97 -16.56
CA HIS A 270 -4.74 -11.75 -16.77
C HIS A 270 -4.54 -13.24 -16.43
N TYR A 271 -3.40 -13.80 -16.79
CA TYR A 271 -3.06 -15.18 -16.47
C TYR A 271 -3.06 -15.40 -14.95
N LEU A 272 -2.33 -14.57 -14.20
CA LEU A 272 -2.24 -14.69 -12.76
C LEU A 272 -3.61 -14.56 -12.06
N LEU A 273 -4.45 -13.61 -12.50
CA LEU A 273 -5.80 -13.43 -11.98
C LEU A 273 -6.73 -14.62 -12.31
N LYS A 274 -6.73 -15.10 -13.57
CA LYS A 274 -7.56 -16.22 -14.03
C LYS A 274 -7.15 -17.55 -13.41
N LYS A 275 -5.87 -17.72 -13.04
CA LYS A 275 -5.38 -18.89 -12.28
C LYS A 275 -5.66 -18.80 -10.79
N GLY A 276 -6.07 -17.62 -10.28
CA GLY A 276 -6.26 -17.38 -8.84
C GLY A 276 -4.94 -17.25 -8.06
N TYR A 277 -3.81 -17.13 -8.76
CA TYR A 277 -2.52 -16.89 -8.13
C TYR A 277 -2.43 -15.47 -7.60
N SER A 278 -2.87 -14.47 -8.36
CA SER A 278 -3.13 -13.12 -7.85
C SER A 278 -4.61 -12.98 -7.50
N LYS A 279 -4.90 -12.41 -6.33
CA LYS A 279 -6.29 -12.20 -5.88
C LYS A 279 -6.89 -10.93 -6.44
N THR A 280 -6.08 -9.91 -6.63
CA THR A 280 -6.44 -8.62 -7.22
C THR A 280 -5.23 -8.04 -7.93
N ALA A 281 -5.46 -7.06 -8.80
CA ALA A 281 -4.40 -6.34 -9.49
C ALA A 281 -4.72 -4.85 -9.55
N GLN A 282 -3.67 -4.04 -9.58
CA GLN A 282 -3.72 -2.61 -9.84
C GLN A 282 -2.69 -2.27 -10.91
N ALA A 283 -3.02 -1.37 -11.81
CA ALA A 283 -2.11 -0.85 -12.81
C ALA A 283 -2.04 0.68 -12.74
N SER A 284 -0.90 1.24 -13.12
CA SER A 284 -0.67 2.68 -13.23
C SER A 284 0.10 3.01 -14.51
N VAL A 285 -0.06 4.23 -14.99
CA VAL A 285 0.77 4.73 -16.09
C VAL A 285 2.15 5.12 -15.54
N TYR A 286 3.19 4.74 -16.27
CA TYR A 286 4.57 5.07 -15.91
C TYR A 286 4.77 6.59 -15.83
N SER A 287 5.43 7.03 -14.78
CA SER A 287 5.95 8.38 -14.63
C SER A 287 7.28 8.36 -13.86
N PRO A 288 8.20 9.28 -14.14
CA PRO A 288 9.36 9.48 -13.28
C PRO A 288 8.95 9.83 -11.84
N PRO A 289 9.82 9.62 -10.85
CA PRO A 289 9.50 9.92 -9.46
C PRO A 289 9.06 11.38 -9.25
N ARG A 290 8.01 11.59 -8.46
CA ARG A 290 7.43 12.92 -8.16
C ARG A 290 6.89 13.69 -9.37
N THR A 291 6.65 13.03 -10.48
CA THR A 291 5.99 13.62 -11.65
C THR A 291 4.63 12.99 -11.88
N ALA A 292 3.72 13.76 -12.47
CA ALA A 292 2.47 13.19 -12.96
C ALA A 292 2.73 12.38 -14.25
N PRO A 293 1.95 11.32 -14.52
CA PRO A 293 2.00 10.66 -15.81
C PRO A 293 1.73 11.65 -16.95
N ASP A 294 2.49 11.53 -18.04
CA ASP A 294 2.26 12.32 -19.24
C ASP A 294 0.83 12.07 -19.77
N PRO A 295 -0.03 13.11 -19.94
CA PRO A 295 -1.36 12.95 -20.50
C PRO A 295 -1.37 12.32 -21.90
N GLY A 296 -0.30 12.52 -22.68
CA GLY A 296 -0.10 11.92 -24.00
C GLY A 296 0.45 10.49 -23.97
N SER A 297 0.75 9.96 -22.78
CA SER A 297 1.31 8.61 -22.69
C SER A 297 0.40 7.54 -23.29
N PRO A 298 0.92 6.64 -24.14
CA PRO A 298 0.15 5.50 -24.66
C PRO A 298 -0.37 4.59 -23.53
N GLY A 299 0.20 4.68 -22.34
CA GLY A 299 -0.24 3.93 -21.16
C GLY A 299 -1.70 4.17 -20.81
N HIS A 300 -2.25 5.37 -21.06
CA HIS A 300 -3.67 5.64 -20.82
C HIS A 300 -4.60 4.77 -21.69
N LYS A 301 -4.19 4.40 -22.92
CA LYS A 301 -4.90 3.47 -23.79
C LYS A 301 -4.89 2.04 -23.22
N TYR A 302 -3.78 1.62 -22.60
CA TYR A 302 -3.61 0.24 -22.13
C TYR A 302 -4.11 0.03 -20.70
N LEU A 303 -4.08 1.05 -19.86
CA LEU A 303 -4.46 0.95 -18.45
C LEU A 303 -5.82 0.25 -18.20
N PRO A 304 -6.92 0.56 -18.92
CA PRO A 304 -8.20 -0.11 -18.70
C PRO A 304 -8.16 -1.62 -19.02
N ARG A 305 -7.28 -2.05 -19.94
CA ARG A 305 -7.18 -3.45 -20.39
C ARG A 305 -6.72 -4.40 -19.29
N PHE A 306 -5.94 -3.92 -18.31
CA PHE A 306 -5.56 -4.74 -17.15
C PHE A 306 -6.78 -5.24 -16.37
N TYR A 307 -7.85 -4.45 -16.34
CA TYR A 307 -9.07 -4.77 -15.60
C TYR A 307 -10.07 -5.65 -16.36
N ASP A 308 -9.80 -5.97 -17.63
CA ASP A 308 -10.66 -6.88 -18.42
C ASP A 308 -10.67 -8.30 -17.85
N ALA A 309 -9.62 -8.70 -17.12
CA ALA A 309 -9.60 -10.00 -16.43
C ALA A 309 -10.77 -10.16 -15.44
N TYR A 310 -11.25 -9.06 -14.83
CA TYR A 310 -12.38 -9.07 -13.89
C TYR A 310 -13.73 -9.35 -14.57
N LYS A 311 -13.81 -9.29 -15.90
CA LYS A 311 -14.97 -9.70 -16.68
C LYS A 311 -15.02 -11.22 -16.92
N SER A 312 -13.92 -11.94 -16.63
CA SER A 312 -13.78 -13.37 -16.90
C SER A 312 -14.55 -14.22 -15.89
N PRO A 313 -15.39 -15.19 -16.31
CA PRO A 313 -16.03 -16.15 -15.42
C PRO A 313 -15.01 -16.93 -14.55
N LYS A 314 -13.84 -17.26 -15.08
CA LYS A 314 -12.77 -17.97 -14.34
C LYS A 314 -12.29 -17.16 -13.13
N PHE A 315 -12.20 -15.84 -13.26
CA PHE A 315 -11.85 -14.98 -12.13
C PHE A 315 -12.88 -15.11 -11.00
N TRP A 316 -14.17 -15.00 -11.33
CA TRP A 316 -15.25 -15.07 -10.35
C TRP A 316 -15.42 -16.45 -9.72
N ILE A 317 -15.22 -17.52 -10.48
CA ILE A 317 -15.19 -18.89 -9.95
C ILE A 317 -14.11 -19.02 -8.86
N ASN A 318 -12.91 -18.48 -9.10
CA ASN A 318 -11.86 -18.49 -8.09
C ASN A 318 -12.22 -17.63 -6.87
N LYS A 319 -12.84 -16.46 -7.06
CA LYS A 319 -13.30 -15.60 -5.97
C LYS A 319 -14.34 -16.30 -5.08
N ILE A 320 -15.29 -17.02 -5.69
CA ILE A 320 -16.29 -17.80 -4.94
C ILE A 320 -15.64 -18.94 -4.15
N LYS A 321 -14.64 -19.62 -4.72
CA LYS A 321 -13.89 -20.69 -4.02
C LYS A 321 -13.08 -20.14 -2.83
N ASP A 322 -12.70 -18.88 -2.86
CA ASP A 322 -11.97 -18.20 -1.78
C ASP A 322 -12.88 -17.80 -0.60
N LEU A 323 -14.22 -17.84 -0.76
CA LEU A 323 -15.18 -17.49 0.29
C LEU A 323 -15.26 -18.61 1.35
N LYS A 324 -14.51 -18.46 2.43
CA LYS A 324 -14.45 -19.45 3.52
C LYS A 324 -14.93 -18.88 4.86
N ARG A 325 -14.98 -17.56 5.01
CA ARG A 325 -15.31 -16.83 6.24
C ARG A 325 -16.28 -15.70 5.95
N TRP A 326 -16.96 -15.23 6.97
CA TRP A 326 -17.85 -14.07 6.85
C TRP A 326 -17.13 -12.82 6.34
N GLU A 327 -15.90 -12.61 6.77
CA GLU A 327 -15.06 -11.51 6.32
C GLU A 327 -14.74 -11.56 4.82
N ASP A 328 -14.59 -12.75 4.23
CA ASP A 328 -14.40 -12.92 2.78
C ASP A 328 -15.62 -12.42 2.01
N PHE A 329 -16.80 -12.77 2.49
CA PHE A 329 -18.07 -12.35 1.88
C PHE A 329 -18.27 -10.85 1.99
N THR A 330 -18.09 -10.26 3.18
CA THR A 330 -18.24 -8.79 3.38
C THR A 330 -17.19 -8.01 2.60
N TYR A 331 -15.98 -8.54 2.47
CA TYR A 331 -14.92 -7.95 1.64
C TYR A 331 -15.31 -7.93 0.16
N LEU A 332 -15.86 -9.05 -0.36
CA LEU A 332 -16.34 -9.14 -1.73
C LEU A 332 -17.51 -8.18 -2.01
N LEU A 333 -18.47 -8.07 -1.07
CA LEU A 333 -19.59 -7.14 -1.19
C LEU A 333 -19.12 -5.68 -1.25
N ARG A 334 -18.14 -5.29 -0.43
CA ARG A 334 -17.55 -3.94 -0.47
C ARG A 334 -16.93 -3.64 -1.83
N GLY A 335 -16.15 -4.60 -2.38
CA GLY A 335 -15.58 -4.47 -3.73
C GLY A 335 -16.65 -4.37 -4.81
N GLY A 336 -17.69 -5.19 -4.75
CA GLY A 336 -18.82 -5.16 -5.67
C GLY A 336 -19.58 -3.84 -5.64
N ARG A 337 -19.81 -3.30 -4.45
CA ARG A 337 -20.46 -2.00 -4.27
C ARG A 337 -19.68 -0.87 -4.95
N LEU A 338 -18.36 -0.83 -4.81
CA LEU A 338 -17.51 0.17 -5.48
C LEU A 338 -17.65 0.10 -7.00
N VAL A 339 -17.66 -1.10 -7.58
CA VAL A 339 -17.84 -1.29 -9.03
C VAL A 339 -19.22 -0.82 -9.49
N ILE A 340 -20.26 -1.10 -8.71
CA ILE A 340 -21.64 -0.67 -9.01
C ILE A 340 -21.74 0.85 -8.93
N GLU A 341 -21.23 1.46 -7.87
CA GLU A 341 -21.21 2.91 -7.69
C GLU A 341 -20.48 3.63 -8.82
N GLU A 342 -19.37 3.06 -9.32
CA GLU A 342 -18.65 3.61 -10.47
C GLU A 342 -19.43 3.52 -11.78
N LYS A 343 -20.09 2.37 -12.04
CA LYS A 343 -20.95 2.22 -13.21
C LYS A 343 -22.13 3.18 -13.21
N TRP A 344 -22.79 3.36 -12.05
CA TRP A 344 -23.90 4.30 -11.89
C TRP A 344 -23.45 5.76 -12.13
N ARG A 345 -22.25 6.14 -11.71
CA ARG A 345 -21.69 7.47 -11.97
C ARG A 345 -21.49 7.72 -13.47
N LYS A 346 -20.87 6.76 -14.17
CA LYS A 346 -20.68 6.84 -15.64
C LYS A 346 -22.00 6.98 -16.38
N LEU A 347 -23.07 6.29 -15.94
CA LEU A 347 -24.40 6.39 -16.53
C LEU A 347 -25.08 7.73 -16.27
N ARG A 348 -24.77 8.42 -15.17
CA ARG A 348 -25.35 9.74 -14.82
C ARG A 348 -24.62 10.92 -15.48
N GLY A 349 -23.70 10.69 -16.39
CA GLY A 349 -23.04 11.75 -17.15
C GLY A 349 -22.05 12.60 -16.33
N ALA A 350 -21.62 12.14 -15.16
CA ALA A 350 -20.50 12.75 -14.46
C ALA A 350 -19.24 12.51 -15.30
N HIS A 351 -18.90 13.45 -16.14
CA HIS A 351 -17.65 13.44 -16.90
C HIS A 351 -16.49 13.46 -15.91
N VAL A 352 -15.82 12.33 -15.80
CA VAL A 352 -14.48 12.28 -15.22
C VAL A 352 -13.58 12.97 -16.24
N THR A 353 -13.26 14.22 -16.01
CA THR A 353 -12.15 14.86 -16.72
C THR A 353 -10.89 14.10 -16.35
N HIS A 354 -10.29 13.50 -17.35
CA HIS A 354 -9.04 12.72 -17.27
C HIS A 354 -7.83 13.56 -16.89
#